data_a0e4c3e20c38894395b6d17c315fdfa4
#
_entry.id   a0e4c3e20c38894395b6d17c315fdfa4
#
_cell.length_a   1.000
_cell.length_b   1.000
_cell.length_c   1.000
_cell.angle_alpha   90.00
_cell.angle_beta   90.00
_cell.angle_gamma   90.00
#
_symmetry.space_group_name_H-M   'P 1'
#
loop_
_entity.id
_entity.type
_entity.pdbx_description
1 polymer ?
#
loop_
_entity_poly.entity_id
_entity_poly.type
_entity_poly.pdbx_seq_one_letter_code
_entity_poly.pdbx_strand_id
1 'polypeptide(L)'
;MTYLFNQPSAFARELTEGFVAAHADKVRQVPGGVVRSTRSREGGVAIVVGGGSGHYPAFAGLVGQGLAHGAAMGNLFASPSAQQICSVARAAHNGGGVLLTLVTMRAMCFISDRPRRV
;
A
#
# COMPACT_ATOMS: atom_id res chain seq x y z
N MET A 1 -23.14 22.60 -9.65
CA MET A 1 -21.89 22.05 -9.11
C MET A 1 -21.23 21.18 -10.15
N THR A 2 -19.98 21.40 -10.44
CA THR A 2 -19.25 20.64 -11.47
C THR A 2 -18.45 19.52 -10.80
N TYR A 3 -18.67 18.29 -11.22
CA TYR A 3 -17.91 17.14 -10.76
C TYR A 3 -16.96 16.67 -11.86
N LEU A 4 -15.71 16.43 -11.49
CA LEU A 4 -14.70 15.83 -12.37
C LEU A 4 -14.54 14.36 -11.98
N PHE A 5 -15.00 13.47 -12.82
CA PHE A 5 -14.83 12.03 -12.64
C PHE A 5 -14.83 11.29 -13.97
N ASN A 6 -14.16 10.16 -13.99
CA ASN A 6 -14.17 9.20 -15.08
C ASN A 6 -15.18 8.07 -14.76
N GLN A 7 -14.77 6.82 -14.93
CA GLN A 7 -15.57 5.67 -14.54
C GLN A 7 -15.57 5.51 -13.01
N PRO A 8 -16.71 5.56 -12.32
CA PRO A 8 -16.75 5.38 -10.86
C PRO A 8 -16.12 4.07 -10.38
N SER A 9 -16.30 2.99 -11.14
CA SER A 9 -15.70 1.69 -10.82
C SER A 9 -14.18 1.65 -10.89
N ALA A 10 -13.57 2.58 -11.61
CA ALA A 10 -12.11 2.69 -11.78
C ALA A 10 -11.50 3.75 -10.86
N PHE A 11 -12.28 4.38 -10.00
CA PHE A 11 -11.84 5.54 -9.20
C PHE A 11 -10.59 5.23 -8.37
N ALA A 12 -10.59 4.15 -7.59
CA ALA A 12 -9.47 3.79 -6.74
C ALA A 12 -8.21 3.48 -7.53
N ARG A 13 -8.33 2.78 -8.66
CA ARG A 13 -7.22 2.46 -9.55
C ARG A 13 -6.63 3.71 -10.18
N GLU A 14 -7.46 4.55 -10.75
CA GLU A 14 -7.03 5.78 -11.41
C GLU A 14 -6.45 6.80 -10.41
N LEU A 15 -7.00 6.87 -9.21
CA LEU A 15 -6.45 7.68 -8.12
C LEU A 15 -5.02 7.26 -7.78
N THR A 16 -4.78 5.95 -7.65
CA THR A 16 -3.44 5.42 -7.38
C THR A 16 -2.48 5.69 -8.54
N GLU A 17 -2.92 5.48 -9.77
CA GLU A 17 -2.13 5.78 -10.97
C GLU A 17 -1.75 7.26 -11.05
N GLY A 18 -2.69 8.15 -10.79
CA GLY A 18 -2.45 9.59 -10.76
C GLY A 18 -1.49 10.01 -9.66
N PHE A 19 -1.64 9.45 -8.48
CA PHE A 19 -0.72 9.69 -7.36
C PHE A 19 0.72 9.26 -7.71
N VAL A 20 0.89 8.08 -8.28
CA VAL A 20 2.20 7.58 -8.70
C VAL A 20 2.80 8.44 -9.80
N ALA A 21 2.00 8.87 -10.77
CA ALA A 21 2.46 9.76 -11.84
C ALA A 21 2.95 11.11 -11.29
N ALA A 22 2.27 11.66 -10.29
CA ALA A 22 2.65 12.92 -9.64
C ALA A 22 3.90 12.78 -8.76
N HIS A 23 4.19 11.59 -8.24
CA HIS A 23 5.28 11.32 -7.29
C HIS A 23 6.21 10.21 -7.77
N ALA A 24 6.44 10.10 -9.07
CA ALA A 24 7.23 9.03 -9.69
C ALA A 24 8.69 8.97 -9.19
N ASP A 25 9.23 10.06 -8.67
CA ASP A 25 10.54 10.13 -8.04
C ASP A 25 10.58 9.47 -6.65
N LYS A 26 9.44 9.29 -6.00
CA LYS A 26 9.33 8.81 -4.61
C LYS A 26 8.71 7.45 -4.49
N VAL A 27 7.74 7.13 -5.34
CA VAL A 27 6.94 5.91 -5.27
C VAL A 27 6.81 5.25 -6.64
N ARG A 28 6.57 3.94 -6.62
CA ARG A 28 6.18 3.17 -7.81
C ARG A 28 4.94 2.34 -7.50
N GLN A 29 4.14 2.11 -8.51
CA GLN A 29 2.94 1.29 -8.38
C GLN A 29 3.28 -0.19 -8.39
N VAL A 30 2.59 -0.95 -7.56
CA VAL A 30 2.59 -2.40 -7.56
C VAL A 30 1.13 -2.89 -7.51
N PRO A 31 0.85 -4.16 -7.86
CA PRO A 31 -0.50 -4.67 -7.67
C PRO A 31 -0.96 -4.52 -6.22
N GLY A 32 -2.06 -3.83 -6.01
CA GLY A 32 -2.65 -3.61 -4.71
C GLY A 32 -2.24 -2.32 -4.00
N GLY A 33 -1.29 -1.55 -4.53
CA GLY A 33 -0.90 -0.29 -3.90
C GLY A 33 0.37 0.32 -4.44
N VAL A 34 1.12 0.93 -3.56
CA VAL A 34 2.38 1.61 -3.90
C VAL A 34 3.50 1.19 -2.95
N VAL A 35 4.71 1.24 -3.44
CA VAL A 35 5.93 1.09 -2.63
C VAL A 35 6.89 2.24 -2.93
N ARG A 36 7.83 2.49 -2.03
CA ARG A 36 8.87 3.49 -2.27
C ARG A 36 9.74 3.08 -3.46
N SER A 37 10.15 4.05 -4.25
CA SER A 37 11.02 3.82 -5.41
C SER A 37 12.48 3.54 -5.01
N THR A 38 12.89 3.99 -3.84
CA THR A 38 14.23 3.76 -3.28
C THR A 38 14.24 2.51 -2.40
N ARG A 39 15.37 1.83 -2.32
CA ARG A 39 15.54 0.71 -1.38
C ARG A 39 15.94 1.21 -0.01
N SER A 40 15.40 0.60 1.02
CA SER A 40 15.87 0.76 2.38
C SER A 40 17.11 -0.10 2.63
N ARG A 41 17.70 0.04 3.82
CA ARG A 41 18.83 -0.78 4.25
C ARG A 41 18.46 -2.26 4.18
N GLU A 42 19.33 -3.07 3.56
CA GLU A 42 19.17 -4.52 3.49
C GLU A 42 19.10 -5.13 4.89
N GLY A 43 18.19 -6.07 5.09
CA GLY A 43 17.93 -6.68 6.40
C GLY A 43 17.06 -5.85 7.34
N GLY A 44 16.63 -4.65 6.93
CA GLY A 44 15.72 -3.81 7.71
C GLY A 44 14.29 -4.32 7.67
N VAL A 45 13.51 -3.96 8.69
CA VAL A 45 12.06 -4.23 8.73
C VAL A 45 11.35 -3.23 7.82
N ALA A 46 10.54 -3.73 6.90
CA ALA A 46 9.71 -2.89 6.05
C ALA A 46 8.39 -2.53 6.76
N ILE A 47 8.00 -1.27 6.70
CA ILE A 47 6.75 -0.78 7.28
C ILE A 47 5.76 -0.62 6.14
N VAL A 48 4.65 -1.34 6.21
CA VAL A 48 3.54 -1.25 5.25
C VAL A 48 2.29 -0.78 5.97
N VAL A 49 1.73 0.29 5.47
CA VAL A 49 0.47 0.86 5.94
C VAL A 49 -0.65 0.52 4.96
N GLY A 50 -1.89 0.71 5.35
CA GLY A 50 -2.97 0.50 4.41
C GLY A 50 -4.36 0.76 4.96
N GLY A 51 -5.26 0.94 4.03
CA GLY A 51 -6.66 1.21 4.30
C GLY A 51 -7.40 1.52 3.00
N GLY A 52 -8.64 1.99 3.13
CA GLY A 52 -9.44 2.40 1.97
C GLY A 52 -8.86 3.63 1.28
N SER A 53 -8.91 3.65 -0.04
CA SER A 53 -8.39 4.77 -0.83
C SER A 53 -9.16 6.08 -0.66
N GLY A 54 -10.38 6.02 -0.07
CA GLY A 54 -11.14 7.22 0.29
C GLY A 54 -10.49 8.10 1.35
N HIS A 55 -9.50 7.58 2.07
CA HIS A 55 -8.68 8.36 3.00
C HIS A 55 -7.52 9.12 2.32
N TYR A 56 -7.50 9.15 0.99
CA TYR A 56 -6.48 9.86 0.24
C TYR A 56 -6.20 11.27 0.81
N PRO A 57 -4.91 11.67 0.97
CA PRO A 57 -3.68 10.95 0.63
C PRO A 57 -3.09 10.15 1.80
N ALA A 58 -3.88 9.80 2.81
CA ALA A 58 -3.41 9.35 4.11
C ALA A 58 -2.43 8.16 4.06
N PHE A 59 -2.67 7.16 3.24
CA PHE A 59 -1.81 5.98 3.21
C PHE A 59 -0.69 6.10 2.18
N ALA A 60 -1.01 6.35 0.93
CA ALA A 60 -0.01 6.50 -0.13
C ALA A 60 0.95 7.67 0.13
N GLY A 61 0.44 8.76 0.69
CA GLY A 61 1.25 9.92 1.06
C GLY A 61 2.27 9.69 2.19
N LEU A 62 2.19 8.56 2.89
CA LEU A 62 3.16 8.17 3.91
C LEU A 62 4.32 7.33 3.36
N VAL A 63 4.30 6.99 2.07
CA VAL A 63 5.33 6.15 1.45
C VAL A 63 6.46 6.99 0.91
N GLY A 64 7.68 6.66 1.29
CA GLY A 64 8.88 7.35 0.82
C GLY A 64 10.08 7.04 1.67
N GLN A 65 11.22 7.59 1.26
CA GLN A 65 12.45 7.45 2.02
C GLN A 65 12.33 8.13 3.41
N GLY A 66 12.64 7.40 4.47
CA GLY A 66 12.49 7.86 5.84
C GLY A 66 11.08 7.76 6.40
N LEU A 67 10.15 7.23 5.61
CA LEU A 67 8.74 7.01 5.96
C LEU A 67 8.37 5.53 5.74
N ALA A 68 7.10 5.23 5.49
CA ALA A 68 6.66 3.87 5.20
C ALA A 68 7.27 3.33 3.89
N HIS A 69 7.44 2.02 3.82
CA HIS A 69 8.02 1.34 2.66
C HIS A 69 6.96 1.04 1.58
N GLY A 70 5.71 0.89 1.99
CA GLY A 70 4.61 0.64 1.09
C GLY A 70 3.26 0.95 1.71
N ALA A 71 2.26 1.08 0.86
CA ALA A 71 0.87 1.27 1.24
C ALA A 71 -0.03 0.36 0.41
N ALA A 72 -0.82 -0.48 1.09
CA ALA A 72 -1.87 -1.25 0.47
C ALA A 72 -3.13 -0.39 0.35
N MET A 73 -3.58 -0.15 -0.88
CA MET A 73 -4.69 0.74 -1.19
C MET A 73 -5.93 -0.10 -1.51
N GLY A 74 -6.86 -0.12 -0.59
CA GLY A 74 -8.16 -0.75 -0.79
C GLY A 74 -9.05 0.06 -1.74
N ASN A 75 -10.26 -0.43 -1.96
CA ASN A 75 -11.26 0.36 -2.67
C ASN A 75 -11.69 1.58 -1.84
N LEU A 76 -12.50 2.45 -2.39
CA LEU A 76 -12.80 3.78 -1.83
C LEU A 76 -13.19 3.73 -0.35
N PHE A 77 -14.12 2.87 0.02
CA PHE A 77 -14.62 2.70 1.39
C PHE A 77 -14.40 1.29 1.96
N ALA A 78 -13.46 0.56 1.41
CA ALA A 78 -13.16 -0.80 1.83
C ALA A 78 -11.68 -0.97 2.14
N SER A 79 -11.40 -1.79 3.15
CA SER A 79 -10.03 -2.19 3.44
C SER A 79 -9.43 -2.99 2.29
N PRO A 80 -8.10 -2.94 2.10
CA PRO A 80 -7.46 -3.76 1.09
C PRO A 80 -7.66 -5.25 1.38
N SER A 81 -7.74 -6.05 0.31
CA SER A 81 -7.80 -7.51 0.43
C SER A 81 -6.48 -8.09 0.93
N ALA A 82 -6.52 -9.30 1.44
CA ALA A 82 -5.30 -10.01 1.83
C ALA A 82 -4.31 -10.15 0.67
N GLN A 83 -4.80 -10.36 -0.55
CA GLN A 83 -3.94 -10.42 -1.73
C GLN A 83 -3.23 -9.10 -2.01
N GLN A 84 -3.93 -7.99 -1.88
CA GLN A 84 -3.35 -6.65 -2.04
C GLN A 84 -2.27 -6.39 -0.98
N ILE A 85 -2.56 -6.71 0.27
CA ILE A 85 -1.61 -6.56 1.38
C ILE A 85 -0.37 -7.43 1.14
N CYS A 86 -0.54 -8.68 0.77
CA CYS A 86 0.57 -9.59 0.47
C CYS A 86 1.41 -9.12 -0.71
N SER A 87 0.78 -8.61 -1.75
CA SER A 87 1.47 -8.07 -2.93
C SER A 87 2.37 -6.90 -2.55
N VAL A 88 1.84 -5.93 -1.82
CA VAL A 88 2.59 -4.76 -1.37
C VAL A 88 3.69 -5.16 -0.38
N ALA A 89 3.38 -6.05 0.56
CA ALA A 89 4.36 -6.52 1.54
C ALA A 89 5.54 -7.22 0.89
N ARG A 90 5.30 -8.06 -0.11
CA ARG A 90 6.38 -8.73 -0.86
C ARG A 90 7.23 -7.74 -1.66
N ALA A 91 6.60 -6.75 -2.26
CA ALA A 91 7.32 -5.72 -3.00
C ALA A 91 8.16 -4.81 -2.09
N ALA A 92 7.69 -4.57 -0.87
CA ALA A 92 8.38 -3.74 0.13
C ALA A 92 9.42 -4.49 0.95
N HIS A 93 9.32 -5.82 1.04
CA HIS A 93 10.17 -6.65 1.88
C HIS A 93 11.65 -6.52 1.52
N ASN A 94 12.49 -6.41 2.53
CA ASN A 94 13.93 -6.22 2.35
C ASN A 94 14.77 -7.10 3.29
N GLY A 95 14.27 -8.27 3.65
CA GLY A 95 14.98 -9.31 4.42
C GLY A 95 14.70 -9.33 5.90
N GLY A 96 14.27 -8.24 6.51
CA GLY A 96 14.04 -8.12 7.96
C GLY A 96 12.60 -8.35 8.42
N GLY A 97 11.71 -8.75 7.52
CA GLY A 97 10.29 -8.89 7.82
C GLY A 97 9.48 -7.64 7.48
N VAL A 98 8.18 -7.70 7.71
CA VAL A 98 7.24 -6.62 7.40
C VAL A 98 6.36 -6.32 8.61
N LEU A 99 6.35 -5.06 9.03
CA LEU A 99 5.40 -4.55 10.02
C LEU A 99 4.19 -3.97 9.29
N LEU A 100 3.02 -4.53 9.55
CA LEU A 100 1.77 -4.08 8.96
C LEU A 100 1.00 -3.19 9.93
N THR A 101 0.63 -2.00 9.49
CA THR A 101 -0.26 -1.08 10.20
C THR A 101 -1.44 -0.76 9.31
N LEU A 102 -2.57 -1.35 9.61
CA LEU A 102 -3.78 -1.24 8.79
C LEU A 102 -4.89 -0.56 9.56
N VAL A 103 -5.57 0.36 8.90
CA VAL A 103 -6.83 0.92 9.39
C VAL A 103 -7.96 0.09 8.80
N THR A 104 -8.61 -0.70 9.64
CA THR A 104 -9.78 -1.47 9.25
C THR A 104 -10.91 -1.22 10.22
N MET A 105 -12.11 -1.13 9.70
CA MET A 105 -13.32 -1.05 10.54
C MET A 105 -13.72 -2.43 11.10
N ARG A 106 -13.23 -3.51 10.50
CA ARG A 106 -13.45 -4.90 10.94
C ARG A 106 -12.49 -5.84 10.23
N ALA A 107 -11.42 -6.18 10.79
CA ALA A 107 -10.78 -7.50 10.77
C ALA A 107 -9.33 -7.39 11.22
N MET A 108 -9.01 -8.05 12.27
CA MET A 108 -7.63 -8.42 12.56
C MET A 108 -7.25 -9.54 11.60
N CYS A 109 -6.47 -9.23 10.60
CA CYS A 109 -5.86 -10.25 9.78
C CYS A 109 -4.53 -10.63 10.43
N PHE A 110 -4.49 -11.78 11.07
CA PHE A 110 -3.24 -12.36 11.53
C PHE A 110 -2.55 -13.01 10.34
N ILE A 111 -1.54 -12.36 9.81
CA ILE A 111 -0.60 -13.04 8.94
C ILE A 111 0.45 -13.67 9.85
N SER A 112 0.24 -14.92 10.22
CA SER A 112 1.31 -15.70 10.82
C SER A 112 2.20 -16.21 9.69
N ASP A 113 3.35 -15.63 9.58
CA ASP A 113 4.43 -16.20 8.77
C ASP A 113 5.01 -17.39 9.58
N ARG A 114 4.33 -18.51 9.52
CA ARG A 114 4.95 -19.76 9.94
C ARG A 114 5.84 -20.21 8.79
N PRO A 115 7.15 -20.30 9.00
CA PRO A 115 7.99 -20.94 8.00
C PRO A 115 7.43 -22.35 7.78
N ARG A 116 7.04 -22.64 6.54
CA ARG A 116 6.70 -24.01 6.18
C ARG A 116 7.96 -24.84 6.43
N ARG A 117 7.91 -25.65 7.47
CA ARG A 117 8.89 -26.72 7.62
C ARG A 117 8.73 -27.62 6.41
N VAL A 118 9.78 -27.69 5.64
CA VAL A 118 9.92 -28.68 4.58
C VAL A 118 10.05 -30.05 5.23
#